data_589e50d401456a1965a7ecf7467bd5c4
#
_entry.id   589e50d401456a1965a7ecf7467bd5c4
#
_cell.length_a   1.000
_cell.length_b   1.000
_cell.length_c   1.000
_cell.angle_alpha   90.00
_cell.angle_beta   90.00
_cell.angle_gamma   90.00
#
_symmetry.space_group_name_H-M   'P 1'
#
loop_
_entity.id
_entity.type
_entity.pdbx_description
1 polymer ?
#
loop_
_entity_poly.entity_id
_entity_poly.type
_entity_poly.pdbx_seq_one_letter_code
_entity_poly.pdbx_strand_id
1 'polypeptide(L)'
;MTDGGPVAHTYNLADQWEAVADRVAEREAVVAGDRRLTYAQLEERANRLANHLSSAGIGPGDFVGCYLTNGTEYLETMLACFKLRAVPINVNYRYVADELRYLFTDAGLVAVVCEQRFAPRVAEIAADVPTLRHTLVVADPDADADAGAVDLASVPDGHDYEAALAAASADRPVVADRGDDDIYVIYTGGTTGMPKGVVWRMGDAFFGCIGGGDPLRMSGPVSSPEETVERIIDFDFNFYALAPMMHAAAQWVSMMWLLCGAKVVLHQGRFDPSVVWRTVEAEKISFLTIVGDAMARPLLDDWDANGPYEVGSLYSFSNGGAPISPAARSRVQAILPNAMFTDGFGSSETGIQGSQRLQPGEDPGNVIRYDNVASGTKVVDIDGHEVEPGSGVVGRIAHTGWIPLRYHNAPEKTAEAFFEVDGRRYVVSGDMATVEADGSVILLGRGSVSINTGGEKVYPEEVEGVLKGHPAVYDTVVVGVPHERWGEQVVAVVQPVEGEQPTLDDIEPFARTQLAGYKVPRRIVLVDEVVRSPAGKADYRWAKAVAADSTS
;
A
#
# COMPACT_ATOMS: atom_id res chain seq x y z
N MET A 1 -12.68 25.11 35.47
CA MET A 1 -13.28 25.30 34.14
C MET A 1 -12.38 24.52 33.20
N THR A 2 -12.77 23.32 32.88
CA THR A 2 -12.08 22.48 31.89
C THR A 2 -12.31 23.14 30.54
N ASP A 3 -11.24 23.66 29.99
CA ASP A 3 -11.20 24.14 28.61
C ASP A 3 -11.62 22.98 27.72
N GLY A 4 -12.83 23.04 27.13
CA GLY A 4 -13.37 21.99 26.27
C GLY A 4 -12.67 22.06 24.92
N GLY A 5 -11.42 21.60 24.88
CA GLY A 5 -10.71 21.36 23.64
C GLY A 5 -11.41 20.28 22.79
N PRO A 6 -11.06 20.18 21.50
CA PRO A 6 -11.65 19.21 20.58
C PRO A 6 -11.40 17.79 21.09
N VAL A 7 -12.45 16.97 21.12
CA VAL A 7 -12.41 15.62 21.69
C VAL A 7 -13.02 14.67 20.66
N ALA A 8 -12.26 13.65 20.25
CA ALA A 8 -12.83 12.55 19.48
C ALA A 8 -13.70 11.68 20.40
N HIS A 9 -14.88 11.29 19.94
CA HIS A 9 -15.83 10.50 20.73
C HIS A 9 -15.89 9.04 20.31
N THR A 10 -15.38 8.72 19.12
CA THR A 10 -15.32 7.37 18.57
C THR A 10 -14.00 7.16 17.84
N TYR A 11 -13.68 5.90 17.46
CA TYR A 11 -12.55 5.60 16.58
C TYR A 11 -12.89 5.73 15.10
N ASN A 12 -14.03 6.35 14.76
CA ASN A 12 -14.33 6.73 13.38
C ASN A 12 -13.27 7.71 12.87
N LEU A 13 -12.75 7.47 11.68
CA LEU A 13 -11.63 8.24 11.13
C LEU A 13 -11.95 9.72 10.93
N ALA A 14 -13.22 10.09 10.73
CA ALA A 14 -13.60 11.49 10.68
C ALA A 14 -13.57 12.15 12.07
N ASP A 15 -14.02 11.48 13.15
CA ASP A 15 -13.97 11.99 14.51
C ASP A 15 -12.53 12.20 14.97
N GLN A 16 -11.68 11.20 14.68
CA GLN A 16 -10.26 11.27 14.99
C GLN A 16 -9.57 12.41 14.22
N TRP A 17 -9.85 12.53 12.93
CA TRP A 17 -9.31 13.60 12.09
C TRP A 17 -9.73 14.99 12.57
N GLU A 18 -11.03 15.20 12.81
CA GLU A 18 -11.57 16.49 13.25
C GLU A 18 -10.94 16.96 14.55
N ALA A 19 -10.77 16.04 15.51
CA ALA A 19 -10.14 16.35 16.79
C ALA A 19 -8.66 16.73 16.63
N VAL A 20 -7.91 16.01 15.78
CA VAL A 20 -6.51 16.33 15.50
C VAL A 20 -6.40 17.64 14.72
N ALA A 21 -7.23 17.87 13.70
CA ALA A 21 -7.21 19.09 12.89
C ALA A 21 -7.47 20.33 13.74
N ASP A 22 -8.39 20.26 14.70
CA ASP A 22 -8.64 21.36 15.64
C ASP A 22 -7.45 21.61 16.59
N ARG A 23 -6.77 20.55 17.00
CA ARG A 23 -5.65 20.63 17.95
C ARG A 23 -4.39 21.24 17.34
N VAL A 24 -4.15 20.98 16.04
CA VAL A 24 -2.93 21.41 15.32
C VAL A 24 -3.25 22.22 14.05
N ALA A 25 -4.30 23.00 14.07
CA ALA A 25 -4.89 23.72 12.93
C ALA A 25 -3.87 24.45 12.03
N GLU A 26 -2.88 25.09 12.64
CA GLU A 26 -1.89 25.91 11.94
C GLU A 26 -0.67 25.11 11.42
N ARG A 27 -0.52 23.83 11.80
CA ARG A 27 0.57 23.01 11.28
C ARG A 27 0.34 22.68 9.82
N GLU A 28 1.40 22.53 9.04
CA GLU A 28 1.30 21.92 7.69
C GLU A 28 0.85 20.46 7.82
N ALA A 29 -0.24 20.12 7.14
CA ALA A 29 -0.77 18.76 7.09
C ALA A 29 -0.24 18.01 5.87
N VAL A 30 -0.33 18.64 4.69
CA VAL A 30 0.00 17.96 3.43
C VAL A 30 0.72 18.90 2.46
N VAL A 31 1.70 18.31 1.77
CA VAL A 31 2.41 18.93 0.64
C VAL A 31 2.31 17.99 -0.56
N ALA A 32 1.86 18.51 -1.70
CA ALA A 32 1.79 17.79 -2.97
C ALA A 32 2.23 18.74 -4.11
N GLY A 33 3.45 18.54 -4.61
CA GLY A 33 4.07 19.51 -5.52
C GLY A 33 4.16 20.90 -4.88
N ASP A 34 3.59 21.91 -5.55
CA ASP A 34 3.56 23.28 -5.07
C ASP A 34 2.39 23.57 -4.09
N ARG A 35 1.45 22.64 -3.97
CA ARG A 35 0.30 22.81 -3.07
C ARG A 35 0.67 22.42 -1.64
N ARG A 36 0.47 23.37 -0.72
CA ARG A 36 0.71 23.20 0.71
C ARG A 36 -0.55 23.57 1.48
N LEU A 37 -1.02 22.67 2.32
CA LEU A 37 -2.22 22.91 3.14
C LEU A 37 -1.90 22.68 4.61
N THR A 38 -2.37 23.60 5.47
CA THR A 38 -2.42 23.36 6.91
C THR A 38 -3.53 22.38 7.25
N TYR A 39 -3.54 21.90 8.49
CA TYR A 39 -4.63 21.07 9.00
C TYR A 39 -5.98 21.76 8.88
N ALA A 40 -6.06 23.05 9.22
CA ALA A 40 -7.28 23.86 9.08
C ALA A 40 -7.72 23.96 7.59
N GLN A 41 -6.78 24.17 6.68
CA GLN A 41 -7.10 24.28 5.26
C GLN A 41 -7.56 22.96 4.66
N LEU A 42 -6.91 21.84 5.01
CA LEU A 42 -7.32 20.51 4.56
C LEU A 42 -8.71 20.15 5.14
N GLU A 43 -8.95 20.48 6.40
CA GLU A 43 -10.25 20.32 7.08
C GLU A 43 -11.34 21.13 6.38
N GLU A 44 -11.10 22.42 6.08
CA GLU A 44 -12.05 23.26 5.36
C GLU A 44 -12.39 22.70 3.97
N ARG A 45 -11.40 22.25 3.20
CA ARG A 45 -11.60 21.67 1.87
C ARG A 45 -12.40 20.37 1.95
N ALA A 46 -12.09 19.51 2.92
CA ALA A 46 -12.84 18.28 3.18
C ALA A 46 -14.31 18.57 3.57
N ASN A 47 -14.56 19.62 4.37
CA ASN A 47 -15.92 20.05 4.74
C ASN A 47 -16.69 20.55 3.50
N ARG A 48 -16.08 21.38 2.67
CA ARG A 48 -16.68 21.88 1.41
C ARG A 48 -17.05 20.74 0.47
N LEU A 49 -16.11 19.79 0.28
CA LEU A 49 -16.38 18.62 -0.53
C LEU A 49 -17.51 17.76 0.05
N ALA A 50 -17.52 17.52 1.35
CA ALA A 50 -18.57 16.79 2.03
C ALA A 50 -19.95 17.46 1.85
N ASN A 51 -20.03 18.78 2.04
CA ASN A 51 -21.27 19.53 1.85
C ASN A 51 -21.74 19.51 0.39
N HIS A 52 -20.82 19.58 -0.59
CA HIS A 52 -21.16 19.43 -1.99
C HIS A 52 -21.75 18.05 -2.28
N LEU A 53 -21.04 16.97 -1.87
CA LEU A 53 -21.51 15.59 -2.05
C LEU A 53 -22.86 15.36 -1.37
N SER A 54 -23.05 15.87 -0.16
CA SER A 54 -24.32 15.80 0.56
C SER A 54 -25.45 16.51 -0.19
N SER A 55 -25.19 17.66 -0.82
CA SER A 55 -26.17 18.39 -1.64
C SER A 55 -26.55 17.61 -2.91
N ALA A 56 -25.67 16.77 -3.42
CA ALA A 56 -25.92 15.82 -4.51
C ALA A 56 -26.61 14.53 -4.04
N GLY A 57 -27.03 14.48 -2.75
CA GLY A 57 -27.72 13.33 -2.16
C GLY A 57 -26.84 12.14 -1.88
N ILE A 58 -25.54 12.36 -1.66
CA ILE A 58 -24.57 11.32 -1.28
C ILE A 58 -24.40 11.35 0.24
N GLY A 59 -24.47 10.18 0.87
CA GLY A 59 -24.47 10.08 2.33
C GLY A 59 -24.14 8.68 2.84
N PRO A 60 -24.68 8.28 4.01
CA PRO A 60 -24.31 7.05 4.68
C PRO A 60 -24.43 5.79 3.81
N GLY A 61 -23.32 5.05 3.68
CA GLY A 61 -23.26 3.81 2.93
C GLY A 61 -23.08 3.96 1.41
N ASP A 62 -23.12 5.18 0.88
CA ASP A 62 -22.84 5.45 -0.54
C ASP A 62 -21.36 5.31 -0.86
N PHE A 63 -21.02 4.70 -1.99
CA PHE A 63 -19.65 4.47 -2.42
C PHE A 63 -19.20 5.53 -3.42
N VAL A 64 -18.05 6.19 -3.14
CA VAL A 64 -17.48 7.27 -3.93
C VAL A 64 -16.10 6.87 -4.45
N GLY A 65 -15.91 6.84 -5.76
CA GLY A 65 -14.65 6.47 -6.38
C GLY A 65 -13.59 7.58 -6.26
N CYS A 66 -12.37 7.23 -5.82
CA CYS A 66 -11.18 8.07 -5.87
C CYS A 66 -10.35 7.66 -7.10
N TYR A 67 -10.63 8.23 -8.27
CA TYR A 67 -9.93 7.93 -9.53
C TYR A 67 -8.88 8.99 -9.81
N LEU A 68 -7.92 9.05 -8.90
CA LEU A 68 -6.92 10.09 -8.73
C LEU A 68 -5.52 9.50 -8.60
N THR A 69 -4.51 10.26 -8.97
CA THR A 69 -3.13 10.01 -8.54
C THR A 69 -2.87 10.63 -7.17
N ASN A 70 -1.61 10.68 -6.73
CA ASN A 70 -1.25 11.29 -5.46
C ASN A 70 -1.47 12.81 -5.54
N GLY A 71 -2.33 13.33 -4.69
CA GLY A 71 -2.67 14.74 -4.58
C GLY A 71 -3.47 15.02 -3.32
N THR A 72 -3.64 16.29 -2.98
CA THR A 72 -4.45 16.69 -1.81
C THR A 72 -5.89 16.24 -1.97
N GLU A 73 -6.41 16.24 -3.20
CA GLU A 73 -7.76 15.85 -3.58
C GLU A 73 -8.10 14.40 -3.19
N TYR A 74 -7.08 13.54 -3.18
CA TYR A 74 -7.26 12.16 -2.71
C TYR A 74 -7.62 12.12 -1.22
N LEU A 75 -6.83 12.84 -0.39
CA LEU A 75 -7.08 12.95 1.05
C LEU A 75 -8.37 13.70 1.34
N GLU A 76 -8.64 14.80 0.64
CA GLU A 76 -9.88 15.57 0.74
C GLU A 76 -11.10 14.68 0.48
N THR A 77 -11.03 13.83 -0.56
CA THR A 77 -12.12 12.90 -0.91
C THR A 77 -12.33 11.83 0.17
N MET A 78 -11.24 11.24 0.68
CA MET A 78 -11.34 10.27 1.77
C MET A 78 -11.99 10.89 3.01
N LEU A 79 -11.49 12.06 3.44
CA LEU A 79 -12.00 12.75 4.63
C LEU A 79 -13.46 13.19 4.45
N ALA A 80 -13.83 13.72 3.29
CA ALA A 80 -15.21 14.09 2.98
C ALA A 80 -16.16 12.89 3.06
N CYS A 81 -15.75 11.75 2.50
CA CYS A 81 -16.52 10.51 2.59
C CYS A 81 -16.70 10.05 4.05
N PHE A 82 -15.62 10.01 4.84
CA PHE A 82 -15.69 9.62 6.24
C PHE A 82 -16.63 10.54 7.04
N LYS A 83 -16.60 11.86 6.79
CA LYS A 83 -17.51 12.83 7.42
C LYS A 83 -18.99 12.55 7.12
N LEU A 84 -19.30 12.06 5.92
CA LEU A 84 -20.65 11.74 5.48
C LEU A 84 -21.09 10.31 5.80
N ARG A 85 -20.24 9.47 6.41
CA ARG A 85 -20.43 8.03 6.52
C ARG A 85 -20.56 7.35 5.15
N ALA A 86 -20.08 8.02 4.09
CA ALA A 86 -19.89 7.46 2.77
C ALA A 86 -18.54 6.70 2.72
N VAL A 87 -18.35 5.89 1.70
CA VAL A 87 -17.21 4.98 1.60
C VAL A 87 -16.32 5.36 0.42
N PRO A 88 -15.09 5.84 0.66
CA PRO A 88 -14.16 6.11 -0.43
C PRO A 88 -13.64 4.79 -1.01
N ILE A 89 -13.68 4.67 -2.34
CA ILE A 89 -13.23 3.50 -3.08
C ILE A 89 -12.00 3.86 -3.89
N ASN A 90 -10.89 3.21 -3.62
CA ASN A 90 -9.67 3.38 -4.39
C ASN A 90 -9.82 2.80 -5.80
N VAL A 91 -9.65 3.64 -6.82
CA VAL A 91 -9.69 3.24 -8.22
C VAL A 91 -8.26 3.23 -8.78
N ASN A 92 -7.84 2.10 -9.32
CA ASN A 92 -6.53 2.02 -9.96
C ASN A 92 -6.56 2.79 -11.29
N TYR A 93 -5.77 3.86 -11.40
CA TYR A 93 -5.73 4.74 -12.57
C TYR A 93 -5.17 4.07 -13.84
N ARG A 94 -4.63 2.85 -13.72
CA ARG A 94 -4.17 2.06 -14.88
C ARG A 94 -5.24 1.14 -15.45
N TYR A 95 -6.38 1.00 -14.77
CA TYR A 95 -7.46 0.14 -15.27
C TYR A 95 -7.96 0.60 -16.62
N VAL A 96 -8.16 -0.37 -17.52
CA VAL A 96 -8.85 -0.18 -18.78
C VAL A 96 -10.37 -0.22 -18.57
N ALA A 97 -11.14 0.12 -19.60
CA ALA A 97 -12.59 0.27 -19.50
C ALA A 97 -13.31 -0.94 -18.87
N ASP A 98 -12.92 -2.16 -19.22
CA ASP A 98 -13.55 -3.39 -18.68
C ASP A 98 -13.30 -3.57 -17.17
N GLU A 99 -12.10 -3.27 -16.71
CA GLU A 99 -11.73 -3.35 -15.29
C GLU A 99 -12.44 -2.25 -14.48
N LEU A 100 -12.56 -1.04 -15.05
CA LEU A 100 -13.31 0.07 -14.45
C LEU A 100 -14.80 -0.26 -14.37
N ARG A 101 -15.39 -0.77 -15.46
CA ARG A 101 -16.79 -1.20 -15.50
C ARG A 101 -17.08 -2.23 -14.41
N TYR A 102 -16.19 -3.21 -14.29
CA TYR A 102 -16.30 -4.22 -13.23
C TYR A 102 -16.26 -3.56 -11.85
N LEU A 103 -15.22 -2.78 -11.53
CA LEU A 103 -15.07 -2.19 -10.21
C LEU A 103 -16.22 -1.25 -9.86
N PHE A 104 -16.63 -0.38 -10.78
CA PHE A 104 -17.71 0.58 -10.56
C PHE A 104 -19.05 -0.10 -10.33
N THR A 105 -19.31 -1.20 -11.05
CA THR A 105 -20.51 -2.00 -10.91
C THR A 105 -20.49 -2.82 -9.62
N ASP A 106 -19.39 -3.51 -9.32
CA ASP A 106 -19.25 -4.34 -8.12
C ASP A 106 -19.35 -3.49 -6.84
N ALA A 107 -18.69 -2.33 -6.82
CA ALA A 107 -18.83 -1.38 -5.71
C ALA A 107 -20.19 -0.69 -5.68
N GLY A 108 -20.90 -0.59 -6.81
CA GLY A 108 -22.12 0.20 -6.91
C GLY A 108 -21.85 1.69 -6.73
N LEU A 109 -20.78 2.21 -7.37
CA LEU A 109 -20.37 3.61 -7.21
C LEU A 109 -21.53 4.55 -7.58
N VAL A 110 -21.79 5.52 -6.70
CA VAL A 110 -22.80 6.57 -6.94
C VAL A 110 -22.16 7.88 -7.39
N ALA A 111 -20.89 8.10 -7.03
CA ALA A 111 -20.11 9.24 -7.46
C ALA A 111 -18.65 8.85 -7.71
N VAL A 112 -17.96 9.70 -8.47
CA VAL A 112 -16.52 9.57 -8.69
C VAL A 112 -15.86 10.95 -8.66
N VAL A 113 -14.74 11.06 -7.96
CA VAL A 113 -13.80 12.18 -8.09
C VAL A 113 -12.67 11.68 -8.98
N CYS A 114 -12.47 12.31 -10.14
CA CYS A 114 -11.47 11.86 -11.10
C CYS A 114 -10.64 13.02 -11.65
N GLU A 115 -9.38 12.75 -11.97
CA GLU A 115 -8.59 13.70 -12.75
C GLU A 115 -9.11 13.85 -14.16
N GLN A 116 -8.94 15.03 -14.73
CA GLN A 116 -9.36 15.41 -16.08
C GLN A 116 -8.96 14.38 -17.13
N ARG A 117 -7.72 13.88 -17.09
CA ARG A 117 -7.19 12.88 -18.04
C ARG A 117 -7.92 11.53 -17.96
N PHE A 118 -8.63 11.25 -16.88
CA PHE A 118 -9.39 10.00 -16.68
C PHE A 118 -10.88 10.15 -17.00
N ALA A 119 -11.40 11.37 -17.09
CA ALA A 119 -12.81 11.63 -17.38
C ALA A 119 -13.32 10.97 -18.68
N PRO A 120 -12.54 10.89 -19.80
CA PRO A 120 -12.97 10.16 -20.98
C PRO A 120 -13.26 8.67 -20.74
N ARG A 121 -12.50 8.00 -19.84
CA ARG A 121 -12.76 6.61 -19.49
C ARG A 121 -14.02 6.48 -18.62
N VAL A 122 -14.28 7.43 -17.73
CA VAL A 122 -15.54 7.48 -16.97
C VAL A 122 -16.72 7.63 -17.92
N ALA A 123 -16.64 8.54 -18.89
CA ALA A 123 -17.68 8.75 -19.91
C ALA A 123 -17.93 7.48 -20.74
N GLU A 124 -16.87 6.75 -21.12
CA GLU A 124 -16.98 5.49 -21.89
C GLU A 124 -17.82 4.42 -21.19
N ILE A 125 -17.68 4.31 -19.86
CA ILE A 125 -18.35 3.24 -19.09
C ILE A 125 -19.65 3.69 -18.41
N ALA A 126 -19.96 4.99 -18.40
CA ALA A 126 -21.05 5.56 -17.61
C ALA A 126 -22.42 4.92 -17.92
N ALA A 127 -22.69 4.60 -19.20
CA ALA A 127 -23.94 3.97 -19.61
C ALA A 127 -24.14 2.55 -19.03
N ASP A 128 -23.04 1.86 -18.72
CA ASP A 128 -23.03 0.50 -18.17
C ASP A 128 -23.05 0.50 -16.63
N VAL A 129 -22.93 1.68 -15.99
CA VAL A 129 -22.93 1.84 -14.53
C VAL A 129 -24.07 2.77 -14.09
N PRO A 130 -25.30 2.29 -14.08
CA PRO A 130 -26.49 3.12 -13.84
C PRO A 130 -26.56 3.73 -12.43
N THR A 131 -25.75 3.24 -11.49
CA THR A 131 -25.63 3.82 -10.14
C THR A 131 -24.82 5.10 -10.13
N LEU A 132 -23.88 5.28 -11.07
CA LEU A 132 -23.03 6.46 -11.16
C LEU A 132 -23.85 7.67 -11.63
N ARG A 133 -24.08 8.62 -10.72
CA ARG A 133 -24.95 9.77 -10.96
C ARG A 133 -24.29 11.12 -10.72
N HIS A 134 -23.04 11.14 -10.28
CA HIS A 134 -22.33 12.39 -9.97
C HIS A 134 -20.82 12.25 -10.23
N THR A 135 -20.23 13.26 -10.85
CA THR A 135 -18.79 13.27 -11.19
C THR A 135 -18.17 14.61 -10.85
N LEU A 136 -17.09 14.59 -10.09
CA LEU A 136 -16.23 15.73 -9.83
C LEU A 136 -14.92 15.56 -10.61
N VAL A 137 -14.58 16.56 -11.43
CA VAL A 137 -13.40 16.53 -12.27
C VAL A 137 -12.35 17.48 -11.72
N VAL A 138 -11.22 16.91 -11.32
CA VAL A 138 -10.03 17.61 -10.82
C VAL A 138 -9.17 17.99 -12.02
N ALA A 139 -8.70 19.23 -12.10
CA ALA A 139 -7.76 19.66 -13.13
C ALA A 139 -6.48 18.80 -13.08
N ASP A 140 -5.94 18.46 -14.24
CA ASP A 140 -4.72 17.66 -14.32
C ASP A 140 -3.52 18.48 -13.82
N PRO A 141 -2.78 18.03 -12.80
CA PRO A 141 -1.63 18.79 -12.29
C PRO A 141 -0.50 18.97 -13.32
N ASP A 142 -0.42 18.04 -14.28
CA ASP A 142 0.60 18.04 -15.34
C ASP A 142 0.07 18.55 -16.68
N ALA A 143 -1.16 19.14 -16.72
CA ALA A 143 -1.75 19.60 -17.96
C ALA A 143 -0.96 20.78 -18.52
N ASP A 144 -0.51 20.68 -19.76
CA ASP A 144 -0.06 21.83 -20.52
C ASP A 144 -1.19 22.88 -20.57
N ALA A 145 -0.83 24.16 -20.56
CA ALA A 145 -1.79 25.26 -20.62
C ALA A 145 -2.74 25.20 -21.84
N ASP A 146 -2.41 24.38 -22.84
CA ASP A 146 -3.19 24.09 -24.04
C ASP A 146 -4.03 22.79 -23.93
N ALA A 147 -4.00 22.06 -22.82
CA ALA A 147 -4.89 20.93 -22.60
C ALA A 147 -6.34 21.46 -22.55
N GLY A 148 -7.12 21.14 -23.57
CA GLY A 148 -8.50 21.60 -23.71
C GLY A 148 -9.33 21.31 -22.46
N ALA A 149 -10.23 22.23 -22.09
CA ALA A 149 -11.16 22.02 -20.99
C ALA A 149 -11.94 20.71 -21.20
N VAL A 150 -12.11 19.93 -20.12
CA VAL A 150 -12.97 18.74 -20.16
C VAL A 150 -14.40 19.16 -20.48
N ASP A 151 -15.02 18.46 -21.40
CA ASP A 151 -16.47 18.53 -21.55
C ASP A 151 -17.14 17.85 -20.36
N LEU A 152 -17.49 18.65 -19.35
CA LEU A 152 -18.20 18.17 -18.16
C LEU A 152 -19.54 17.54 -18.49
N ALA A 153 -20.14 17.87 -19.64
CA ALA A 153 -21.38 17.24 -20.09
C ALA A 153 -21.18 15.79 -20.58
N SER A 154 -19.94 15.36 -20.81
CA SER A 154 -19.63 13.98 -21.23
C SER A 154 -19.73 12.94 -20.10
N VAL A 155 -19.67 13.38 -18.84
CA VAL A 155 -19.74 12.51 -17.65
C VAL A 155 -21.04 12.74 -16.87
N PRO A 156 -21.53 11.76 -16.09
CA PRO A 156 -22.75 11.90 -15.32
C PRO A 156 -22.68 13.07 -14.32
N ASP A 157 -23.58 14.04 -14.47
CA ASP A 157 -23.67 15.24 -13.63
C ASP A 157 -22.29 15.81 -13.28
N GLY A 158 -21.54 16.19 -14.35
CA GLY A 158 -20.14 16.59 -14.25
C GLY A 158 -19.96 18.00 -13.68
N HIS A 159 -19.12 18.14 -12.68
CA HIS A 159 -18.75 19.40 -12.03
C HIS A 159 -17.24 19.60 -12.00
N ASP A 160 -16.79 20.85 -12.14
CA ASP A 160 -15.40 21.21 -11.82
C ASP A 160 -15.19 21.13 -10.31
N TYR A 161 -14.11 20.48 -9.89
CA TYR A 161 -13.81 20.19 -8.48
C TYR A 161 -13.65 21.48 -7.66
N GLU A 162 -12.81 22.41 -8.10
CA GLU A 162 -12.55 23.64 -7.34
C GLU A 162 -13.76 24.59 -7.32
N ALA A 163 -14.51 24.66 -8.41
CA ALA A 163 -15.76 25.42 -8.45
C ALA A 163 -16.82 24.83 -7.51
N ALA A 164 -16.91 23.50 -7.44
CA ALA A 164 -17.81 22.80 -6.52
C ALA A 164 -17.46 23.09 -5.06
N LEU A 165 -16.18 23.04 -4.71
CA LEU A 165 -15.73 23.38 -3.36
C LEU A 165 -15.99 24.84 -3.02
N ALA A 166 -15.70 25.77 -3.95
CA ALA A 166 -15.90 27.20 -3.73
C ALA A 166 -17.37 27.58 -3.50
N ALA A 167 -18.30 26.84 -4.10
CA ALA A 167 -19.74 27.06 -3.95
C ALA A 167 -20.33 26.43 -2.67
N ALA A 168 -19.65 25.47 -2.03
CA ALA A 168 -20.14 24.73 -0.87
C ALA A 168 -19.77 25.41 0.45
N SER A 169 -20.56 25.13 1.51
CA SER A 169 -20.26 25.60 2.88
C SER A 169 -18.96 24.98 3.41
N ALA A 170 -18.19 25.76 4.17
CA ALA A 170 -17.02 25.30 4.91
C ALA A 170 -17.36 24.70 6.28
N ASP A 171 -18.60 24.83 6.73
CA ASP A 171 -19.03 24.30 8.02
C ASP A 171 -18.93 22.77 8.04
N ARG A 172 -18.58 22.20 9.19
CA ARG A 172 -18.61 20.75 9.38
C ARG A 172 -20.00 20.19 9.13
N PRO A 173 -20.15 19.17 8.27
CA PRO A 173 -21.43 18.52 8.08
C PRO A 173 -21.85 17.82 9.38
N VAL A 174 -23.11 17.99 9.76
CA VAL A 174 -23.69 17.28 10.90
C VAL A 174 -24.35 16.00 10.40
N VAL A 175 -23.73 14.86 10.69
CA VAL A 175 -24.21 13.54 10.28
C VAL A 175 -24.46 12.70 11.54
N ALA A 176 -25.70 12.21 11.69
CA ALA A 176 -26.09 11.40 12.84
C ALA A 176 -25.43 10.00 12.80
N ASP A 177 -25.28 9.41 13.98
CA ASP A 177 -24.88 8.02 14.20
C ASP A 177 -23.51 7.66 13.59
N ARG A 178 -22.60 8.62 13.40
CA ARG A 178 -21.21 8.36 13.02
C ARG A 178 -20.50 7.62 14.15
N GLY A 179 -19.78 6.52 13.81
CA GLY A 179 -19.17 5.69 14.83
C GLY A 179 -18.26 4.59 14.29
N ASP A 180 -17.79 3.73 15.19
CA ASP A 180 -16.81 2.66 14.93
C ASP A 180 -17.29 1.62 13.92
N ASP A 181 -18.62 1.44 13.81
CA ASP A 181 -19.25 0.47 12.92
C ASP A 181 -19.39 0.95 11.46
N ASP A 182 -19.13 2.23 11.19
CA ASP A 182 -19.04 2.71 9.81
C ASP A 182 -17.96 1.95 9.06
N ILE A 183 -18.14 1.81 7.74
CA ILE A 183 -17.24 0.95 6.95
C ILE A 183 -16.22 1.76 6.15
N TYR A 184 -15.06 1.16 6.02
CA TYR A 184 -13.98 1.55 5.13
C TYR A 184 -13.68 0.38 4.21
N VAL A 185 -13.57 0.61 2.90
CA VAL A 185 -13.40 -0.47 1.91
C VAL A 185 -12.17 -0.20 1.06
N ILE A 186 -11.33 -1.22 0.93
CA ILE A 186 -10.16 -1.19 0.06
C ILE A 186 -10.30 -2.25 -1.03
N TYR A 187 -10.34 -1.82 -2.28
CA TYR A 187 -10.23 -2.72 -3.43
C TYR A 187 -8.79 -3.11 -3.67
N THR A 188 -8.52 -4.40 -3.74
CA THR A 188 -7.20 -4.97 -3.97
C THR A 188 -7.17 -5.74 -5.27
N GLY A 189 -6.18 -5.46 -6.14
CA GLY A 189 -5.90 -6.26 -7.31
C GLY A 189 -5.29 -7.59 -6.88
N GLY A 190 -6.05 -8.67 -7.04
CA GLY A 190 -5.51 -10.02 -6.82
C GLY A 190 -4.56 -10.44 -7.94
N THR A 191 -3.54 -11.25 -7.63
CA THR A 191 -2.64 -11.86 -8.62
C THR A 191 -3.36 -12.83 -9.56
N THR A 192 -4.60 -13.21 -9.24
CA THR A 192 -5.34 -14.31 -9.90
C THR A 192 -6.75 -13.95 -10.36
N GLY A 193 -7.18 -12.68 -10.34
CA GLY A 193 -8.56 -12.35 -10.70
C GLY A 193 -8.90 -10.86 -10.65
N MET A 194 -10.19 -10.57 -10.80
CA MET A 194 -10.74 -9.22 -10.69
C MET A 194 -10.56 -8.66 -9.26
N PRO A 195 -10.46 -7.33 -9.11
CA PRO A 195 -10.31 -6.68 -7.80
C PRO A 195 -11.44 -7.04 -6.83
N LYS A 196 -11.13 -7.09 -5.54
CA LYS A 196 -12.09 -7.37 -4.47
C LYS A 196 -12.05 -6.27 -3.42
N GLY A 197 -13.19 -5.83 -2.95
CA GLY A 197 -13.29 -4.88 -1.85
C GLY A 197 -13.15 -5.57 -0.50
N VAL A 198 -12.11 -5.24 0.27
CA VAL A 198 -11.93 -5.69 1.65
C VAL A 198 -12.66 -4.71 2.57
N VAL A 199 -13.68 -5.18 3.26
CA VAL A 199 -14.57 -4.35 4.09
C VAL A 199 -14.11 -4.37 5.54
N TRP A 200 -13.71 -3.22 6.05
CA TRP A 200 -13.33 -2.99 7.45
C TRP A 200 -14.40 -2.19 8.18
N ARG A 201 -14.57 -2.42 9.49
CA ARG A 201 -15.16 -1.40 10.36
C ARG A 201 -14.12 -0.31 10.60
N MET A 202 -14.54 0.94 10.72
CA MET A 202 -13.58 2.05 10.92
C MET A 202 -12.81 1.90 12.23
N GLY A 203 -13.44 1.46 13.30
CA GLY A 203 -12.75 1.16 14.56
C GLY A 203 -11.67 0.09 14.39
N ASP A 204 -11.97 -1.01 13.68
CA ASP A 204 -10.97 -2.05 13.43
C ASP A 204 -9.85 -1.57 12.50
N ALA A 205 -10.17 -0.73 11.49
CA ALA A 205 -9.18 -0.13 10.60
C ALA A 205 -8.27 0.86 11.34
N PHE A 206 -8.80 1.64 12.27
CA PHE A 206 -8.00 2.55 13.10
C PHE A 206 -6.88 1.81 13.84
N PHE A 207 -7.17 0.65 14.43
CA PHE A 207 -6.17 -0.14 15.15
C PHE A 207 -5.34 -1.03 14.21
N GLY A 208 -5.96 -1.79 13.32
CA GLY A 208 -5.32 -2.80 12.49
C GLY A 208 -4.54 -2.23 11.30
N CYS A 209 -5.00 -1.10 10.75
CA CYS A 209 -4.44 -0.50 9.54
C CYS A 209 -3.68 0.79 9.79
N ILE A 210 -4.15 1.62 10.74
CA ILE A 210 -3.64 3.00 10.96
C ILE A 210 -2.81 3.09 12.25
N GLY A 211 -2.55 1.98 12.92
CA GLY A 211 -1.62 1.90 14.04
C GLY A 211 -2.18 2.32 15.40
N GLY A 212 -3.49 2.61 15.51
CA GLY A 212 -4.15 2.83 16.79
C GLY A 212 -3.56 3.97 17.63
N GLY A 213 -3.15 5.07 16.99
CA GLY A 213 -2.55 6.23 17.68
C GLY A 213 -1.11 6.03 18.15
N ASP A 214 -0.42 4.95 17.71
CA ASP A 214 0.99 4.69 18.03
C ASP A 214 1.80 4.29 16.78
N PRO A 215 2.14 5.27 15.90
CA PRO A 215 2.83 5.01 14.64
C PRO A 215 4.21 4.38 14.83
N LEU A 216 4.86 4.67 15.94
CA LEU A 216 6.19 4.15 16.26
C LEU A 216 6.13 2.82 17.03
N ARG A 217 4.94 2.35 17.42
CA ARG A 217 4.72 1.14 18.22
C ARG A 217 5.57 1.08 19.49
N MET A 218 5.63 2.20 20.20
CA MET A 218 6.45 2.35 21.42
C MET A 218 5.63 2.29 22.70
N SER A 219 4.35 2.72 22.64
CA SER A 219 3.49 2.88 23.82
C SER A 219 2.27 1.96 23.81
N GLY A 220 2.07 1.22 22.71
CA GLY A 220 0.85 0.47 22.45
C GLY A 220 -0.31 1.36 21.97
N PRO A 221 -1.40 0.75 21.47
CA PRO A 221 -2.54 1.50 20.95
C PRO A 221 -3.19 2.35 22.04
N VAL A 222 -3.89 3.40 21.63
CA VAL A 222 -4.68 4.23 22.55
C VAL A 222 -5.79 3.41 23.21
N SER A 223 -6.15 3.79 24.44
CA SER A 223 -7.17 3.12 25.24
C SER A 223 -8.54 3.79 25.16
N SER A 224 -8.58 5.04 24.69
CA SER A 224 -9.81 5.78 24.40
C SER A 224 -9.65 6.68 23.18
N PRO A 225 -10.75 7.07 22.51
CA PRO A 225 -10.70 7.96 21.36
C PRO A 225 -10.00 9.31 21.63
N GLU A 226 -10.19 9.85 22.84
CA GLU A 226 -9.63 11.13 23.27
C GLU A 226 -8.11 11.11 23.37
N GLU A 227 -7.53 9.95 23.71
CA GLU A 227 -6.10 9.79 23.90
C GLU A 227 -5.29 10.05 22.61
N THR A 228 -5.89 9.91 21.42
CA THR A 228 -5.22 10.19 20.15
C THR A 228 -4.69 11.63 20.10
N VAL A 229 -5.51 12.59 20.54
CA VAL A 229 -5.11 14.02 20.57
C VAL A 229 -4.02 14.28 21.60
N GLU A 230 -4.02 13.54 22.71
CA GLU A 230 -3.00 13.64 23.75
C GLU A 230 -1.63 13.10 23.27
N ARG A 231 -1.64 12.17 22.30
CA ARG A 231 -0.44 11.57 21.72
C ARG A 231 0.10 12.28 20.47
N ILE A 232 -0.45 13.46 20.14
CA ILE A 232 0.07 14.27 19.03
C ILE A 232 1.56 14.57 19.27
N ILE A 233 2.36 14.33 18.24
CA ILE A 233 3.82 14.51 18.31
C ILE A 233 4.17 15.99 18.30
N ASP A 234 4.99 16.43 19.25
CA ASP A 234 5.37 17.84 19.44
C ASP A 234 6.65 18.27 18.70
N PHE A 235 7.16 17.46 17.77
CA PHE A 235 8.30 17.82 16.93
C PHE A 235 7.97 17.65 15.46
N ASP A 236 8.75 18.33 14.61
CA ASP A 236 8.56 18.35 13.16
C ASP A 236 8.90 16.98 12.54
N PHE A 237 7.95 16.06 12.59
CA PHE A 237 8.03 14.83 11.83
C PHE A 237 7.36 15.01 10.47
N ASN A 238 8.10 14.68 9.43
CA ASN A 238 7.67 14.78 8.05
C ASN A 238 7.73 13.40 7.41
N PHE A 239 6.60 12.90 6.96
CA PHE A 239 6.48 11.61 6.28
C PHE A 239 6.39 11.82 4.77
N TYR A 240 7.12 11.03 3.98
CA TYR A 240 7.05 11.05 2.53
C TYR A 240 6.40 9.78 1.99
N ALA A 241 5.22 9.91 1.38
CA ALA A 241 4.48 8.85 0.73
C ALA A 241 4.86 8.74 -0.74
N LEU A 242 5.73 7.79 -1.09
CA LEU A 242 6.11 7.50 -2.49
C LEU A 242 5.10 6.59 -3.17
N ALA A 243 4.53 5.65 -2.42
CA ALA A 243 3.56 4.71 -2.97
C ALA A 243 2.29 5.42 -3.44
N PRO A 244 1.65 4.95 -4.54
CA PRO A 244 0.38 5.50 -4.99
C PRO A 244 -0.74 5.35 -3.97
N MET A 245 -1.50 6.44 -3.75
CA MET A 245 -2.66 6.47 -2.83
C MET A 245 -3.78 5.50 -3.22
N MET A 246 -3.80 5.01 -4.45
CA MET A 246 -4.72 3.93 -4.85
C MET A 246 -4.45 2.58 -4.15
N HIS A 247 -3.38 2.47 -3.37
CA HIS A 247 -3.04 1.28 -2.59
C HIS A 247 -3.23 1.52 -1.09
N ALA A 248 -3.72 0.49 -0.39
CA ALA A 248 -3.99 0.51 1.03
C ALA A 248 -2.83 1.06 1.87
N ALA A 249 -1.61 0.57 1.64
CA ALA A 249 -0.45 0.95 2.44
C ALA A 249 -0.19 2.47 2.42
N ALA A 250 -0.32 3.13 1.25
CA ALA A 250 -0.12 4.57 1.14
C ALA A 250 -1.21 5.35 1.89
N GLN A 251 -2.49 4.93 1.77
CA GLN A 251 -3.60 5.53 2.51
C GLN A 251 -3.41 5.38 4.01
N TRP A 252 -3.12 4.16 4.47
CA TRP A 252 -2.99 3.84 5.89
C TRP A 252 -1.85 4.59 6.55
N VAL A 253 -0.66 4.57 5.94
CA VAL A 253 0.49 5.26 6.52
C VAL A 253 0.32 6.78 6.45
N SER A 254 -0.26 7.34 5.39
CA SER A 254 -0.58 8.78 5.33
C SER A 254 -1.57 9.18 6.43
N MET A 255 -2.68 8.44 6.59
CA MET A 255 -3.64 8.69 7.66
C MET A 255 -3.02 8.51 9.04
N MET A 256 -2.20 7.49 9.24
CA MET A 256 -1.49 7.25 10.52
C MET A 256 -0.66 8.46 10.93
N TRP A 257 0.13 9.02 10.02
CA TRP A 257 0.96 10.19 10.32
C TRP A 257 0.14 11.47 10.47
N LEU A 258 -0.90 11.68 9.66
CA LEU A 258 -1.82 12.81 9.82
C LEU A 258 -2.51 12.77 11.19
N LEU A 259 -2.98 11.61 11.65
CA LEU A 259 -3.62 11.49 12.98
C LEU A 259 -2.64 11.67 14.14
N CYS A 260 -1.34 11.69 13.89
CA CYS A 260 -0.31 12.03 14.87
C CYS A 260 0.15 13.50 14.81
N GLY A 261 -0.50 14.32 13.98
CA GLY A 261 -0.16 15.74 13.84
C GLY A 261 1.09 16.01 12.99
N ALA A 262 1.57 15.03 12.21
CA ALA A 262 2.73 15.15 11.34
C ALA A 262 2.37 15.70 9.96
N LYS A 263 3.37 16.24 9.24
CA LYS A 263 3.24 16.62 7.83
C LYS A 263 3.41 15.39 6.92
N VAL A 264 2.52 15.24 5.95
CA VAL A 264 2.61 14.22 4.90
C VAL A 264 2.96 14.89 3.58
N VAL A 265 4.05 14.46 2.96
CA VAL A 265 4.44 14.84 1.60
C VAL A 265 3.99 13.73 0.65
N LEU A 266 3.26 14.06 -0.39
CA LEU A 266 2.78 13.12 -1.40
C LEU A 266 3.64 13.25 -2.66
N HIS A 267 4.21 12.13 -3.13
CA HIS A 267 4.95 12.13 -4.38
C HIS A 267 3.98 12.27 -5.56
N GLN A 268 4.14 13.33 -6.34
CA GLN A 268 3.36 13.55 -7.55
C GLN A 268 4.10 13.10 -8.81
N GLY A 269 3.33 12.77 -9.84
CA GLY A 269 3.86 12.40 -11.13
C GLY A 269 4.50 11.02 -11.19
N ARG A 270 5.43 10.83 -12.12
CA ARG A 270 6.20 9.60 -12.24
C ARG A 270 7.26 9.51 -11.13
N PHE A 271 7.53 8.29 -10.68
CA PHE A 271 8.64 8.06 -9.77
C PHE A 271 9.97 8.47 -10.42
N ASP A 272 10.61 9.48 -9.85
CA ASP A 272 11.91 10.01 -10.26
C ASP A 272 12.81 10.05 -9.03
N PRO A 273 13.88 9.23 -8.99
CA PRO A 273 14.76 9.13 -7.84
C PRO A 273 15.39 10.45 -7.43
N SER A 274 15.79 11.28 -8.39
CA SER A 274 16.41 12.57 -8.10
C SER A 274 15.44 13.58 -7.51
N VAL A 275 14.16 13.52 -7.94
CA VAL A 275 13.07 14.30 -7.31
C VAL A 275 12.85 13.83 -5.88
N VAL A 276 12.87 12.52 -5.64
CA VAL A 276 12.71 11.96 -4.28
C VAL A 276 13.79 12.49 -3.35
N TRP A 277 15.06 12.38 -3.71
CA TRP A 277 16.15 12.85 -2.85
C TRP A 277 16.11 14.37 -2.61
N ARG A 278 15.85 15.15 -3.65
CA ARG A 278 15.68 16.61 -3.49
C ARG A 278 14.50 16.97 -2.58
N THR A 279 13.41 16.19 -2.64
CA THR A 279 12.27 16.38 -1.74
C THR A 279 12.64 16.04 -0.29
N VAL A 280 13.43 14.98 -0.07
CA VAL A 280 13.97 14.64 1.25
C VAL A 280 14.75 15.81 1.84
N GLU A 281 15.62 16.45 1.04
CA GLU A 281 16.37 17.63 1.46
C GLU A 281 15.46 18.84 1.75
N ALA A 282 14.60 19.19 0.80
CA ALA A 282 13.79 20.41 0.85
C ALA A 282 12.76 20.36 1.97
N GLU A 283 12.05 19.23 2.11
CA GLU A 283 10.97 19.05 3.08
C GLU A 283 11.45 18.50 4.43
N LYS A 284 12.76 18.27 4.60
CA LYS A 284 13.35 17.72 5.83
C LYS A 284 12.65 16.43 6.27
N ILE A 285 12.51 15.49 5.34
CA ILE A 285 11.79 14.25 5.56
C ILE A 285 12.43 13.45 6.70
N SER A 286 11.60 13.01 7.64
CA SER A 286 12.00 12.18 8.77
C SER A 286 11.74 10.69 8.52
N PHE A 287 10.68 10.39 7.78
CA PHE A 287 10.25 9.02 7.46
C PHE A 287 9.97 8.89 5.96
N LEU A 288 10.71 8.02 5.31
CA LEU A 288 10.54 7.69 3.90
C LEU A 288 10.15 6.22 3.78
N THR A 289 9.04 5.93 3.09
CA THR A 289 8.62 4.55 2.83
C THR A 289 8.65 4.24 1.35
N ILE A 290 9.34 3.16 0.98
CA ILE A 290 9.46 2.65 -0.38
C ILE A 290 8.69 1.33 -0.56
N VAL A 291 8.61 0.86 -1.80
CA VAL A 291 8.00 -0.42 -2.17
C VAL A 291 9.01 -1.31 -2.89
N GLY A 292 9.75 -2.08 -2.11
CA GLY A 292 10.69 -3.09 -2.59
C GLY A 292 11.83 -2.56 -3.47
N ASP A 293 12.47 -3.48 -4.16
CA ASP A 293 13.60 -3.19 -5.05
C ASP A 293 13.23 -2.27 -6.21
N ALA A 294 11.97 -2.25 -6.64
CA ALA A 294 11.50 -1.39 -7.72
C ALA A 294 11.70 0.10 -7.44
N MET A 295 11.72 0.49 -6.16
CA MET A 295 12.05 1.86 -5.74
C MET A 295 13.45 1.95 -5.14
N ALA A 296 13.88 0.95 -4.36
CA ALA A 296 15.18 0.98 -3.70
C ALA A 296 16.34 1.11 -4.69
N ARG A 297 16.37 0.27 -5.74
CA ARG A 297 17.48 0.24 -6.69
C ARG A 297 17.63 1.56 -7.46
N PRO A 298 16.61 2.11 -8.10
CA PRO A 298 16.74 3.40 -8.77
C PRO A 298 17.18 4.54 -7.83
N LEU A 299 16.71 4.54 -6.55
CA LEU A 299 17.17 5.51 -5.56
C LEU A 299 18.66 5.36 -5.25
N LEU A 300 19.15 4.13 -5.14
CA LEU A 300 20.56 3.84 -4.90
C LEU A 300 21.43 4.20 -6.12
N ASP A 301 20.94 3.91 -7.33
CA ASP A 301 21.66 4.23 -8.57
C ASP A 301 21.75 5.75 -8.78
N ASP A 302 20.69 6.49 -8.48
CA ASP A 302 20.72 7.96 -8.52
C ASP A 302 21.63 8.54 -7.43
N TRP A 303 21.66 7.94 -6.23
CA TRP A 303 22.60 8.33 -5.19
C TRP A 303 24.05 8.21 -5.63
N ASP A 304 24.40 7.12 -6.31
CA ASP A 304 25.77 6.91 -6.81
C ASP A 304 26.12 7.87 -7.96
N ALA A 305 25.13 8.23 -8.79
CA ALA A 305 25.33 9.10 -9.95
C ALA A 305 25.32 10.59 -9.59
N ASN A 306 24.45 11.03 -8.71
CA ASN A 306 24.12 12.44 -8.46
C ASN A 306 24.29 12.87 -6.99
N GLY A 307 24.48 11.92 -6.07
CA GLY A 307 24.66 12.23 -4.64
C GLY A 307 26.09 12.68 -4.27
N PRO A 308 26.38 12.84 -2.98
CA PRO A 308 25.49 12.64 -1.86
C PRO A 308 24.44 13.75 -1.72
N TYR A 309 23.27 13.41 -1.18
CA TYR A 309 22.20 14.33 -0.83
C TYR A 309 22.18 14.64 0.67
N GLU A 310 21.59 15.77 1.07
CA GLU A 310 21.44 16.18 2.47
C GLU A 310 20.29 15.44 3.14
N VAL A 311 20.56 14.26 3.67
CA VAL A 311 19.57 13.35 4.26
C VAL A 311 19.63 13.27 5.78
N GLY A 312 20.28 14.21 6.44
CA GLY A 312 20.45 14.22 7.90
C GLY A 312 19.16 14.29 8.70
N SER A 313 18.04 14.64 8.07
CA SER A 313 16.71 14.63 8.69
C SER A 313 16.06 13.23 8.74
N LEU A 314 16.54 12.27 7.92
CA LEU A 314 15.97 10.93 7.87
C LEU A 314 16.23 10.16 9.17
N TYR A 315 15.16 9.96 9.92
CA TYR A 315 15.14 9.08 11.10
C TYR A 315 14.94 7.62 10.71
N SER A 316 14.06 7.36 9.72
CA SER A 316 13.77 6.01 9.25
C SER A 316 13.60 5.95 7.73
N PHE A 317 14.25 4.95 7.14
CA PHE A 317 14.01 4.48 5.79
C PHE A 317 13.27 3.15 5.88
N SER A 318 12.04 3.11 5.37
CA SER A 318 11.14 1.99 5.54
C SER A 318 10.80 1.31 4.22
N ASN A 319 10.60 0.01 4.27
CA ASN A 319 10.09 -0.79 3.16
C ASN A 319 8.76 -1.46 3.54
N GLY A 320 7.88 -1.65 2.57
CA GLY A 320 6.65 -2.42 2.75
C GLY A 320 5.92 -2.70 1.44
N GLY A 321 5.07 -3.72 1.43
CA GLY A 321 4.22 -4.04 0.29
C GLY A 321 4.87 -4.85 -0.84
N ALA A 322 6.20 -4.86 -0.95
CA ALA A 322 6.98 -5.73 -1.82
C ALA A 322 8.34 -6.06 -1.18
N PRO A 323 8.94 -7.22 -1.52
CA PRO A 323 10.25 -7.60 -0.99
C PRO A 323 11.38 -6.62 -1.39
N ILE A 324 12.30 -6.38 -0.48
CA ILE A 324 13.58 -5.72 -0.74
C ILE A 324 14.70 -6.75 -0.63
N SER A 325 15.59 -6.78 -1.63
CA SER A 325 16.71 -7.75 -1.63
C SER A 325 17.74 -7.44 -0.54
N PRO A 326 18.46 -8.45 -0.04
CA PRO A 326 19.55 -8.24 0.94
C PRO A 326 20.60 -7.26 0.44
N ALA A 327 20.96 -7.31 -0.84
CA ALA A 327 21.92 -6.41 -1.46
C ALA A 327 21.45 -4.95 -1.42
N ALA A 328 20.19 -4.68 -1.77
CA ALA A 328 19.62 -3.34 -1.70
C ALA A 328 19.55 -2.83 -0.26
N ARG A 329 19.15 -3.68 0.70
CA ARG A 329 19.14 -3.32 2.13
C ARG A 329 20.51 -2.90 2.62
N SER A 330 21.53 -3.70 2.34
CA SER A 330 22.91 -3.40 2.76
C SER A 330 23.41 -2.08 2.17
N ARG A 331 23.08 -1.79 0.90
CA ARG A 331 23.42 -0.50 0.27
C ARG A 331 22.67 0.67 0.90
N VAL A 332 21.37 0.53 1.19
CA VAL A 332 20.60 1.56 1.90
C VAL A 332 21.24 1.91 3.23
N GLN A 333 21.61 0.90 4.03
CA GLN A 333 22.28 1.15 5.31
C GLN A 333 23.67 1.78 5.15
N ALA A 334 24.38 1.47 4.07
CA ALA A 334 25.67 2.08 3.80
C ALA A 334 25.58 3.58 3.46
N ILE A 335 24.56 3.99 2.69
CA ILE A 335 24.34 5.40 2.33
C ILE A 335 23.60 6.19 3.40
N LEU A 336 22.82 5.52 4.26
CA LEU A 336 22.03 6.11 5.36
C LEU A 336 22.47 5.53 6.72
N PRO A 337 23.74 5.69 7.13
CA PRO A 337 24.30 5.00 8.29
C PRO A 337 23.68 5.43 9.64
N ASN A 338 22.96 6.54 9.68
CA ASN A 338 22.32 7.07 10.87
C ASN A 338 20.79 6.87 10.88
N ALA A 339 20.22 6.35 9.81
CA ALA A 339 18.78 6.08 9.73
C ALA A 339 18.47 4.64 10.17
N MET A 340 17.39 4.48 10.91
CA MET A 340 16.83 3.16 11.18
C MET A 340 16.25 2.57 9.89
N PHE A 341 16.55 1.32 9.60
CA PHE A 341 15.88 0.60 8.52
C PHE A 341 14.72 -0.21 9.06
N THR A 342 13.52 -0.03 8.49
CA THR A 342 12.33 -0.78 8.87
C THR A 342 11.79 -1.55 7.68
N ASP A 343 11.55 -2.84 7.83
CA ASP A 343 10.82 -3.66 6.85
C ASP A 343 9.51 -4.14 7.48
N GLY A 344 8.39 -3.80 6.84
CA GLY A 344 7.06 -4.10 7.33
C GLY A 344 6.31 -5.05 6.43
N PHE A 345 5.53 -5.95 7.03
CA PHE A 345 4.61 -6.80 6.29
C PHE A 345 3.17 -6.68 6.77
N GLY A 346 2.27 -6.94 5.85
CA GLY A 346 0.84 -6.91 6.03
C GLY A 346 0.13 -7.04 4.69
N SER A 347 -1.17 -7.06 4.72
CA SER A 347 -2.00 -7.10 3.51
C SER A 347 -3.28 -6.31 3.70
N SER A 348 -4.02 -6.08 2.62
CA SER A 348 -5.32 -5.42 2.72
C SER A 348 -6.31 -6.21 3.59
N GLU A 349 -6.12 -7.52 3.68
CA GLU A 349 -6.94 -8.45 4.46
C GLU A 349 -6.57 -8.53 5.93
N THR A 350 -5.34 -8.18 6.29
CA THR A 350 -4.82 -8.42 7.65
C THR A 350 -4.34 -7.16 8.37
N GLY A 351 -4.32 -6.03 7.66
CA GLY A 351 -3.71 -4.81 8.20
C GLY A 351 -2.18 -4.93 8.33
N ILE A 352 -1.61 -4.16 9.23
CA ILE A 352 -0.17 -4.15 9.54
C ILE A 352 0.13 -5.27 10.54
N GLN A 353 0.82 -6.32 10.10
CA GLN A 353 1.04 -7.54 10.91
C GLN A 353 2.37 -7.58 11.64
N GLY A 354 3.39 -6.95 11.12
CA GLY A 354 4.70 -6.97 11.78
C GLY A 354 5.77 -6.18 11.06
N SER A 355 6.92 -6.08 11.70
CA SER A 355 8.09 -5.41 11.15
C SER A 355 9.38 -6.03 11.67
N GLN A 356 10.45 -5.90 10.88
CA GLN A 356 11.84 -5.96 11.36
C GLN A 356 12.35 -4.52 11.45
N ARG A 357 13.03 -4.19 12.53
CA ARG A 357 13.70 -2.89 12.70
C ARG A 357 15.18 -3.10 12.92
N LEU A 358 15.99 -2.54 12.05
CA LEU A 358 17.44 -2.56 12.17
C LEU A 358 17.91 -1.19 12.62
N GLN A 359 18.62 -1.16 13.74
CA GLN A 359 19.25 0.06 14.23
C GLN A 359 20.43 0.45 13.32
N PRO A 360 20.86 1.71 13.35
CA PRO A 360 22.07 2.13 12.66
C PRO A 360 23.26 1.22 12.99
N GLY A 361 23.89 0.66 11.94
CA GLY A 361 25.08 -0.22 12.07
C GLY A 361 24.78 -1.70 12.36
N GLU A 362 23.52 -2.11 12.50
CA GLU A 362 23.16 -3.53 12.59
C GLU A 362 23.29 -4.23 11.24
N ASP A 363 23.81 -5.46 11.24
CA ASP A 363 23.91 -6.28 10.04
C ASP A 363 22.51 -6.71 9.58
N PRO A 364 22.07 -6.37 8.35
CA PRO A 364 20.76 -6.75 7.85
C PRO A 364 20.61 -8.27 7.64
N GLY A 365 21.70 -9.02 7.58
CA GLY A 365 21.68 -10.43 7.25
C GLY A 365 21.10 -10.71 5.84
N ASN A 366 21.03 -11.98 5.49
CA ASN A 366 20.50 -12.42 4.18
C ASN A 366 18.99 -12.76 4.21
N VAL A 367 18.39 -12.85 5.39
CA VAL A 367 16.99 -13.24 5.57
C VAL A 367 16.29 -12.20 6.44
N ILE A 368 15.12 -11.76 6.01
CA ILE A 368 14.27 -10.87 6.80
C ILE A 368 13.55 -11.72 7.86
N ARG A 369 13.81 -11.40 9.12
CA ARG A 369 13.13 -11.99 10.29
C ARG A 369 12.26 -10.94 10.94
N TYR A 370 10.97 -11.15 10.89
CA TYR A 370 10.01 -10.27 11.55
C TYR A 370 9.91 -10.64 13.02
N ASP A 371 10.58 -9.90 13.87
CA ASP A 371 10.66 -10.10 15.32
C ASP A 371 9.60 -9.28 16.09
N ASN A 372 9.12 -8.20 15.48
CA ASN A 372 8.04 -7.38 16.02
C ASN A 372 6.71 -7.72 15.33
N VAL A 373 6.12 -8.84 15.74
CA VAL A 373 4.87 -9.36 15.16
C VAL A 373 3.68 -8.94 16.03
N ALA A 374 2.61 -8.45 15.41
CA ALA A 374 1.39 -8.07 16.11
C ALA A 374 0.79 -9.30 16.84
N SER A 375 0.32 -9.12 18.07
CA SER A 375 -0.15 -10.19 18.96
C SER A 375 -1.26 -11.08 18.37
N GLY A 376 -2.04 -10.54 17.41
CA GLY A 376 -3.06 -11.29 16.67
C GLY A 376 -2.54 -12.10 15.49
N THR A 377 -1.27 -11.94 15.10
CA THR A 377 -0.68 -12.64 13.96
C THR A 377 -0.15 -14.01 14.38
N LYS A 378 -0.51 -15.05 13.63
CA LYS A 378 -0.12 -16.43 13.84
C LYS A 378 0.30 -17.06 12.51
N VAL A 379 1.15 -18.08 12.57
CA VAL A 379 1.38 -18.99 11.47
C VAL A 379 0.61 -20.27 11.78
N VAL A 380 -0.28 -20.66 10.87
CA VAL A 380 -1.15 -21.84 11.08
C VAL A 380 -0.95 -22.87 9.98
N ASP A 381 -1.07 -24.14 10.31
CA ASP A 381 -1.05 -25.25 9.37
C ASP A 381 -2.33 -25.32 8.52
N ILE A 382 -2.48 -26.40 7.74
CA ILE A 382 -3.65 -26.59 6.87
C ILE A 382 -4.95 -26.78 7.66
N ASP A 383 -4.86 -27.32 8.88
CA ASP A 383 -5.98 -27.60 9.77
C ASP A 383 -6.34 -26.39 10.66
N GLY A 384 -5.54 -25.32 10.60
CA GLY A 384 -5.74 -24.08 11.37
C GLY A 384 -5.06 -24.07 12.74
N HIS A 385 -4.25 -25.09 13.07
CA HIS A 385 -3.49 -25.12 14.30
C HIS A 385 -2.22 -24.25 14.18
N GLU A 386 -1.84 -23.63 15.30
CA GLU A 386 -0.63 -22.81 15.35
C GLU A 386 0.63 -23.69 15.14
N VAL A 387 1.52 -23.22 14.25
CA VAL A 387 2.79 -23.91 13.98
C VAL A 387 3.74 -23.71 15.15
N GLU A 388 4.29 -24.80 15.67
CA GLU A 388 5.26 -24.78 16.76
C GLU A 388 6.56 -24.07 16.33
N PRO A 389 7.06 -23.09 17.12
CA PRO A 389 8.33 -22.42 16.85
C PRO A 389 9.50 -23.40 16.72
N GLY A 390 10.33 -23.20 15.69
CA GLY A 390 11.50 -24.03 15.42
C GLY A 390 11.19 -25.41 14.81
N SER A 391 9.93 -25.71 14.50
CA SER A 391 9.55 -27.01 13.88
C SER A 391 9.94 -27.12 12.40
N GLY A 392 10.21 -25.99 11.72
CA GLY A 392 10.44 -25.94 10.29
C GLY A 392 9.19 -26.19 9.42
N VAL A 393 8.02 -26.33 10.04
CA VAL A 393 6.74 -26.50 9.33
C VAL A 393 6.37 -25.18 8.65
N VAL A 394 6.02 -25.27 7.37
CA VAL A 394 5.50 -24.13 6.60
C VAL A 394 4.00 -24.03 6.80
N GLY A 395 3.53 -22.89 7.29
CA GLY A 395 2.12 -22.59 7.48
C GLY A 395 1.68 -21.33 6.73
N ARG A 396 0.42 -20.98 6.90
CA ARG A 396 -0.20 -19.75 6.36
C ARG A 396 -0.19 -18.65 7.43
N ILE A 397 0.06 -17.41 7.03
CA ILE A 397 -0.14 -16.26 7.92
C ILE A 397 -1.64 -16.08 8.16
N ALA A 398 -2.04 -16.09 9.43
CA ALA A 398 -3.38 -15.77 9.89
C ALA A 398 -3.35 -14.59 10.87
N HIS A 399 -4.42 -13.81 10.91
CA HIS A 399 -4.57 -12.70 11.85
C HIS A 399 -5.94 -12.72 12.53
N THR A 400 -5.99 -12.30 13.80
CA THR A 400 -7.20 -12.18 14.61
C THR A 400 -7.22 -10.85 15.37
N GLY A 401 -8.35 -10.50 15.94
CA GLY A 401 -8.56 -9.24 16.65
C GLY A 401 -9.16 -8.19 15.71
N TRP A 402 -8.40 -7.13 15.42
CA TRP A 402 -8.83 -6.10 14.48
C TRP A 402 -8.63 -6.59 13.04
N ILE A 403 -9.66 -7.19 12.48
CA ILE A 403 -9.67 -7.80 11.15
C ILE A 403 -10.90 -7.35 10.35
N PRO A 404 -10.85 -7.40 9.01
CA PRO A 404 -11.99 -7.00 8.19
C PRO A 404 -13.20 -7.90 8.41
N LEU A 405 -14.37 -7.35 8.07
CA LEU A 405 -15.64 -8.08 8.16
C LEU A 405 -15.75 -9.18 7.10
N ARG A 406 -15.40 -8.83 5.85
CA ARG A 406 -15.61 -9.70 4.69
C ARG A 406 -15.00 -9.09 3.43
N TYR A 407 -15.05 -9.83 2.34
CA TYR A 407 -14.99 -9.23 1.02
C TYR A 407 -16.37 -8.69 0.60
N HIS A 408 -16.38 -7.56 -0.09
CA HIS A 408 -17.59 -6.97 -0.66
C HIS A 408 -18.12 -7.87 -1.78
N ASN A 409 -19.42 -8.12 -1.80
CA ASN A 409 -20.13 -8.94 -2.80
C ASN A 409 -19.48 -10.32 -3.14
N ALA A 410 -18.62 -10.86 -2.27
CA ALA A 410 -17.90 -12.10 -2.52
C ALA A 410 -18.00 -13.08 -1.32
N PRO A 411 -19.19 -13.66 -1.04
CA PRO A 411 -19.37 -14.53 0.12
C PRO A 411 -18.53 -15.81 0.07
N GLU A 412 -18.36 -16.41 -1.11
CA GLU A 412 -17.52 -17.61 -1.27
C GLU A 412 -16.05 -17.32 -0.93
N LYS A 413 -15.51 -16.20 -1.44
CA LYS A 413 -14.14 -15.78 -1.12
C LYS A 413 -13.98 -15.37 0.34
N THR A 414 -15.04 -14.84 0.94
CA THR A 414 -15.05 -14.57 2.38
C THR A 414 -14.93 -15.88 3.17
N ALA A 415 -15.72 -16.90 2.81
CA ALA A 415 -15.65 -18.21 3.45
C ALA A 415 -14.29 -18.92 3.27
N GLU A 416 -13.59 -18.69 2.14
CA GLU A 416 -12.24 -19.23 1.91
C GLU A 416 -11.15 -18.54 2.76
N ALA A 417 -11.30 -17.22 3.01
CA ALA A 417 -10.27 -16.42 3.68
C ALA A 417 -10.47 -16.32 5.20
N PHE A 418 -11.70 -16.49 5.68
CA PHE A 418 -12.03 -16.36 7.11
C PHE A 418 -12.43 -17.71 7.69
N PHE A 419 -11.92 -18.00 8.88
CA PHE A 419 -12.25 -19.22 9.61
C PHE A 419 -12.32 -18.93 11.12
N GLU A 420 -12.86 -19.87 11.88
CA GLU A 420 -12.98 -19.76 13.33
C GLU A 420 -12.32 -20.96 13.99
N VAL A 421 -11.48 -20.70 14.99
CA VAL A 421 -10.86 -21.71 15.85
C VAL A 421 -10.99 -21.25 17.30
N ASP A 422 -11.45 -22.12 18.18
CA ASP A 422 -11.63 -21.87 19.62
C ASP A 422 -12.44 -20.58 19.92
N GLY A 423 -13.49 -20.31 19.13
CA GLY A 423 -14.36 -19.14 19.28
C GLY A 423 -13.69 -17.82 18.88
N ARG A 424 -12.54 -17.87 18.21
CA ARG A 424 -11.84 -16.71 17.64
C ARG A 424 -11.89 -16.75 16.12
N ARG A 425 -12.23 -15.61 15.54
CA ARG A 425 -12.27 -15.41 14.10
C ARG A 425 -10.90 -14.97 13.57
N TYR A 426 -10.45 -15.62 12.52
CA TYR A 426 -9.19 -15.35 11.83
C TYR A 426 -9.41 -15.02 10.36
N VAL A 427 -8.47 -14.28 9.79
CA VAL A 427 -8.34 -14.08 8.34
C VAL A 427 -6.95 -14.51 7.88
N VAL A 428 -6.85 -15.10 6.69
CA VAL A 428 -5.57 -15.48 6.06
C VAL A 428 -5.27 -14.58 4.86
N SER A 429 -4.01 -14.15 4.74
CA SER A 429 -3.55 -13.33 3.60
C SER A 429 -3.18 -14.16 2.36
N GLY A 430 -2.97 -15.45 2.53
CA GLY A 430 -2.42 -16.35 1.51
C GLY A 430 -0.89 -16.35 1.45
N ASP A 431 -0.23 -15.59 2.33
CA ASP A 431 1.22 -15.61 2.49
C ASP A 431 1.63 -16.82 3.33
N MET A 432 2.73 -17.46 2.93
CA MET A 432 3.31 -18.62 3.60
C MET A 432 4.50 -18.20 4.44
N ALA A 433 4.68 -18.85 5.58
CA ALA A 433 5.76 -18.51 6.51
C ALA A 433 6.23 -19.73 7.32
N THR A 434 7.40 -19.59 7.94
CA THR A 434 7.88 -20.44 9.03
C THR A 434 8.05 -19.60 10.31
N VAL A 435 8.06 -20.28 11.45
CA VAL A 435 8.33 -19.67 12.76
C VAL A 435 9.66 -20.22 13.27
N GLU A 436 10.60 -19.33 13.53
CA GLU A 436 11.90 -19.66 14.10
C GLU A 436 11.76 -20.05 15.59
N ALA A 437 12.81 -20.66 16.16
CA ALA A 437 12.80 -21.09 17.56
C ALA A 437 12.66 -19.92 18.57
N ASP A 438 13.03 -18.71 18.17
CA ASP A 438 12.89 -17.47 18.95
C ASP A 438 11.51 -16.81 18.78
N GLY A 439 10.63 -17.39 17.95
CA GLY A 439 9.30 -16.87 17.65
C GLY A 439 9.27 -15.87 16.50
N SER A 440 10.40 -15.49 15.91
CA SER A 440 10.43 -14.63 14.72
C SER A 440 9.82 -15.35 13.50
N VAL A 441 9.20 -14.58 12.62
CA VAL A 441 8.52 -15.08 11.43
C VAL A 441 9.35 -14.81 10.19
N ILE A 442 9.54 -15.83 9.35
CA ILE A 442 10.17 -15.70 8.03
C ILE A 442 9.08 -15.88 6.97
N LEU A 443 8.86 -14.85 6.17
CA LEU A 443 7.95 -14.93 5.01
C LEU A 443 8.63 -15.66 3.86
N LEU A 444 7.89 -16.58 3.25
CA LEU A 444 8.35 -17.35 2.09
C LEU A 444 7.73 -16.86 0.77
N GLY A 445 6.70 -16.01 0.87
CA GLY A 445 5.94 -15.51 -0.27
C GLY A 445 4.55 -16.13 -0.40
N ARG A 446 3.86 -15.85 -1.50
CA ARG A 446 2.47 -16.28 -1.69
C ARG A 446 2.37 -17.73 -2.12
N GLY A 447 1.53 -18.49 -1.41
CA GLY A 447 1.26 -19.89 -1.73
C GLY A 447 0.69 -20.11 -3.15
N SER A 448 -0.05 -19.15 -3.68
CA SER A 448 -0.67 -19.22 -5.03
C SER A 448 0.32 -19.13 -6.19
N VAL A 449 1.54 -18.65 -5.96
CA VAL A 449 2.60 -18.56 -6.98
C VAL A 449 3.73 -19.56 -6.74
N SER A 450 3.62 -20.41 -5.72
CA SER A 450 4.61 -21.45 -5.43
C SER A 450 4.75 -22.40 -6.60
N ILE A 451 5.98 -22.86 -6.87
CA ILE A 451 6.35 -23.75 -7.95
C ILE A 451 6.44 -25.17 -7.39
N ASN A 452 5.78 -26.14 -8.03
CA ASN A 452 5.81 -27.53 -7.60
C ASN A 452 6.80 -28.31 -8.48
N THR A 453 8.02 -28.49 -7.99
CA THR A 453 9.08 -29.16 -8.73
C THR A 453 9.51 -30.46 -8.05
N GLY A 454 9.28 -31.58 -8.69
CA GLY A 454 9.68 -32.92 -8.18
C GLY A 454 9.04 -33.30 -6.83
N GLY A 455 7.87 -32.74 -6.50
CA GLY A 455 7.18 -32.97 -5.23
C GLY A 455 7.54 -31.95 -4.14
N GLU A 456 8.49 -31.07 -4.40
CA GLU A 456 8.92 -30.00 -3.50
C GLU A 456 8.27 -28.67 -3.89
N LYS A 457 7.99 -27.82 -2.91
CA LYS A 457 7.52 -26.45 -3.14
C LYS A 457 8.67 -25.46 -3.13
N VAL A 458 8.73 -24.63 -4.17
CA VAL A 458 9.67 -23.52 -4.28
C VAL A 458 8.88 -22.21 -4.27
N TYR A 459 9.27 -21.30 -3.42
CA TYR A 459 8.67 -19.96 -3.35
C TYR A 459 9.50 -19.00 -4.21
N PRO A 460 8.91 -18.40 -5.26
CA PRO A 460 9.64 -17.52 -6.17
C PRO A 460 10.41 -16.42 -5.48
N GLU A 461 9.80 -15.75 -4.51
CA GLU A 461 10.38 -14.60 -3.81
C GLU A 461 11.67 -14.96 -3.05
N GLU A 462 11.77 -16.17 -2.51
CA GLU A 462 13.01 -16.68 -1.89
C GLU A 462 14.15 -16.78 -2.91
N VAL A 463 13.86 -17.32 -4.07
CA VAL A 463 14.84 -17.50 -5.15
C VAL A 463 15.22 -16.13 -5.76
N GLU A 464 14.23 -15.29 -6.03
CA GLU A 464 14.42 -13.92 -6.51
C GLU A 464 15.34 -13.11 -5.57
N GLY A 465 15.11 -13.20 -4.26
CA GLY A 465 15.92 -12.51 -3.26
C GLY A 465 17.39 -12.89 -3.33
N VAL A 466 17.69 -14.16 -3.54
CA VAL A 466 19.07 -14.65 -3.70
C VAL A 466 19.66 -14.19 -5.03
N LEU A 467 18.95 -14.39 -6.15
CA LEU A 467 19.47 -14.06 -7.49
C LEU A 467 19.77 -12.57 -7.66
N LYS A 468 18.99 -11.70 -7.04
CA LYS A 468 19.22 -10.25 -7.02
C LYS A 468 20.50 -9.84 -6.28
N GLY A 469 21.07 -10.71 -5.48
CA GLY A 469 22.39 -10.53 -4.89
C GLY A 469 23.56 -10.79 -5.84
N HIS A 470 23.31 -11.38 -7.02
CA HIS A 470 24.35 -11.64 -8.01
C HIS A 470 24.77 -10.35 -8.74
N PRO A 471 26.09 -10.06 -8.90
CA PRO A 471 26.58 -8.79 -9.46
C PRO A 471 26.04 -8.44 -10.85
N ALA A 472 25.76 -9.46 -11.69
CA ALA A 472 25.26 -9.28 -13.05
C ALA A 472 23.72 -9.25 -13.15
N VAL A 473 22.97 -9.38 -12.04
CA VAL A 473 21.50 -9.40 -12.03
C VAL A 473 20.96 -8.08 -11.46
N TYR A 474 20.31 -7.30 -12.33
CA TYR A 474 19.65 -6.07 -11.89
C TYR A 474 18.29 -6.37 -11.26
N ASP A 475 17.43 -7.14 -11.93
CA ASP A 475 16.15 -7.59 -11.40
C ASP A 475 15.80 -8.98 -11.93
N THR A 476 14.91 -9.70 -11.24
CA THR A 476 14.45 -11.01 -11.68
C THR A 476 13.07 -11.34 -11.16
N VAL A 477 12.32 -12.11 -11.95
CA VAL A 477 11.08 -12.78 -11.54
C VAL A 477 11.21 -14.26 -11.82
N VAL A 478 10.88 -15.09 -10.82
CA VAL A 478 11.01 -16.55 -10.90
C VAL A 478 9.64 -17.19 -11.06
N VAL A 479 9.54 -18.13 -12.02
CA VAL A 479 8.27 -18.79 -12.35
C VAL A 479 8.45 -20.30 -12.55
N GLY A 480 7.37 -21.05 -12.31
CA GLY A 480 7.25 -22.45 -12.72
C GLY A 480 6.79 -22.56 -14.16
N VAL A 481 7.52 -23.34 -14.96
CA VAL A 481 7.15 -23.71 -16.33
C VAL A 481 6.90 -25.20 -16.36
N PRO A 482 5.84 -25.70 -17.04
CA PRO A 482 5.57 -27.13 -17.14
C PRO A 482 6.77 -27.93 -17.60
N HIS A 483 7.03 -29.07 -16.97
CA HIS A 483 8.13 -29.96 -17.26
C HIS A 483 7.72 -31.43 -17.08
N GLU A 484 7.96 -32.30 -18.10
CA GLU A 484 7.48 -33.69 -18.13
C GLU A 484 7.89 -34.51 -16.89
N ARG A 485 9.13 -34.31 -16.41
CA ARG A 485 9.70 -35.12 -15.32
C ARG A 485 9.38 -34.55 -13.93
N TRP A 486 9.29 -33.20 -13.80
CA TRP A 486 9.28 -32.53 -12.52
C TRP A 486 7.92 -31.90 -12.17
N GLY A 487 6.94 -31.97 -13.09
CA GLY A 487 5.69 -31.20 -13.01
C GLY A 487 5.93 -29.77 -13.45
N GLU A 488 6.71 -29.03 -12.70
CA GLU A 488 7.22 -27.70 -13.07
C GLU A 488 8.74 -27.65 -12.88
N GLN A 489 9.42 -26.85 -13.70
CA GLN A 489 10.80 -26.45 -13.49
C GLN A 489 10.89 -24.97 -13.11
N VAL A 490 11.85 -24.66 -12.27
CA VAL A 490 12.13 -23.28 -11.86
C VAL A 490 12.86 -22.56 -13.00
N VAL A 491 12.30 -21.43 -13.44
CA VAL A 491 12.87 -20.57 -14.49
C VAL A 491 12.97 -19.15 -13.96
N ALA A 492 14.12 -18.50 -14.13
CA ALA A 492 14.30 -17.10 -13.80
C ALA A 492 14.25 -16.22 -15.06
N VAL A 493 13.36 -15.24 -15.08
CA VAL A 493 13.36 -14.14 -16.06
C VAL A 493 14.22 -13.03 -15.48
N VAL A 494 15.32 -12.72 -16.12
CA VAL A 494 16.42 -11.90 -15.58
C VAL A 494 16.61 -10.66 -16.42
N GLN A 495 16.56 -9.51 -15.77
CA GLN A 495 17.08 -8.25 -16.29
C GLN A 495 18.54 -8.13 -15.83
N PRO A 496 19.50 -8.13 -16.75
CA PRO A 496 20.90 -7.99 -16.40
C PRO A 496 21.24 -6.55 -15.99
N VAL A 497 22.35 -6.38 -15.26
CA VAL A 497 22.99 -5.09 -15.11
C VAL A 497 23.46 -4.61 -16.47
N GLU A 498 23.41 -3.32 -16.73
CA GLU A 498 23.80 -2.73 -18.02
C GLU A 498 25.23 -3.18 -18.44
N GLY A 499 25.34 -3.71 -19.64
CA GLY A 499 26.58 -4.26 -20.18
C GLY A 499 26.89 -5.70 -19.79
N GLU A 500 26.13 -6.32 -18.89
CA GLU A 500 26.30 -7.71 -18.49
C GLU A 500 25.39 -8.65 -19.32
N GLN A 501 25.83 -9.92 -19.44
CA GLN A 501 25.08 -10.96 -20.15
C GLN A 501 25.22 -12.29 -19.36
N PRO A 502 24.64 -12.37 -18.14
CA PRO A 502 24.83 -13.54 -17.31
C PRO A 502 24.24 -14.79 -17.96
N THR A 503 24.95 -15.89 -17.81
CA THR A 503 24.49 -17.23 -18.21
C THR A 503 23.99 -18.01 -17.00
N LEU A 504 23.35 -19.15 -17.23
CA LEU A 504 22.98 -20.06 -16.14
C LEU A 504 24.23 -20.54 -15.37
N ASP A 505 25.34 -20.80 -16.09
CA ASP A 505 26.59 -21.26 -15.48
C ASP A 505 27.23 -20.19 -14.57
N ASP A 506 26.95 -18.91 -14.77
CA ASP A 506 27.38 -17.82 -13.89
C ASP A 506 26.51 -17.74 -12.63
N ILE A 507 25.20 -17.88 -12.79
CA ILE A 507 24.19 -17.69 -11.72
C ILE A 507 24.08 -18.93 -10.82
N GLU A 508 24.12 -20.14 -11.38
CA GLU A 508 23.90 -21.38 -10.64
C GLU A 508 24.90 -21.57 -9.46
N PRO A 509 26.22 -21.38 -9.61
CA PRO A 509 27.16 -21.51 -8.50
C PRO A 509 26.84 -20.54 -7.37
N PHE A 510 26.51 -19.30 -7.70
CA PHE A 510 26.14 -18.29 -6.71
C PHE A 510 24.84 -18.69 -5.97
N ALA A 511 23.81 -19.07 -6.70
CA ALA A 511 22.54 -19.48 -6.12
C ALA A 511 22.70 -20.70 -5.19
N ARG A 512 23.55 -21.67 -5.55
CA ARG A 512 23.85 -22.86 -4.75
C ARG A 512 24.52 -22.57 -3.41
N THR A 513 25.14 -21.41 -3.23
CA THR A 513 25.72 -21.03 -1.93
C THR A 513 24.64 -20.72 -0.88
N GLN A 514 23.41 -20.44 -1.31
CA GLN A 514 22.33 -19.93 -0.44
C GLN A 514 21.01 -20.73 -0.59
N LEU A 515 20.84 -21.50 -1.68
CA LEU A 515 19.62 -22.24 -1.98
C LEU A 515 19.87 -23.75 -2.05
N ALA A 516 18.89 -24.52 -1.58
CA ALA A 516 18.86 -25.96 -1.84
C ALA A 516 18.77 -26.23 -3.35
N GLY A 517 19.42 -27.31 -3.82
CA GLY A 517 19.60 -27.59 -5.25
C GLY A 517 18.31 -27.67 -6.08
N TYR A 518 17.17 -28.05 -5.48
CA TYR A 518 15.88 -28.10 -6.17
C TYR A 518 15.26 -26.72 -6.38
N LYS A 519 15.67 -25.70 -5.61
CA LYS A 519 15.21 -24.31 -5.71
C LYS A 519 15.96 -23.52 -6.78
N VAL A 520 17.16 -23.96 -7.14
CA VAL A 520 18.02 -23.29 -8.13
C VAL A 520 17.36 -23.33 -9.51
N PRO A 521 17.25 -22.20 -10.21
CA PRO A 521 16.70 -22.16 -11.56
C PRO A 521 17.44 -23.13 -12.51
N ARG A 522 16.67 -23.82 -13.34
CA ARG A 522 17.20 -24.73 -14.38
C ARG A 522 17.36 -24.04 -15.73
N ARG A 523 16.84 -22.83 -15.83
CA ARG A 523 16.92 -21.99 -17.02
C ARG A 523 16.81 -20.53 -16.62
N ILE A 524 17.48 -19.68 -17.36
CA ILE A 524 17.30 -18.23 -17.30
C ILE A 524 16.81 -17.72 -18.66
N VAL A 525 16.07 -16.61 -18.64
CA VAL A 525 15.62 -15.88 -19.83
C VAL A 525 15.99 -14.43 -19.62
N LEU A 526 16.85 -13.88 -20.48
CA LEU A 526 17.24 -12.48 -20.38
C LEU A 526 16.17 -11.59 -21.01
N VAL A 527 15.89 -10.47 -20.37
CA VAL A 527 14.97 -9.42 -20.83
C VAL A 527 15.60 -8.05 -20.61
N ASP A 528 15.18 -7.07 -21.40
CA ASP A 528 15.67 -5.69 -21.25
C ASP A 528 15.16 -5.07 -19.96
N GLU A 529 13.90 -5.38 -19.57
CA GLU A 529 13.25 -4.85 -18.36
C GLU A 529 12.29 -5.89 -17.77
N VAL A 530 12.32 -6.04 -16.44
CA VAL A 530 11.36 -6.84 -15.69
C VAL A 530 10.08 -6.05 -15.46
N VAL A 531 8.94 -6.58 -15.91
CA VAL A 531 7.64 -5.92 -15.75
C VAL A 531 7.13 -6.06 -14.32
N ARG A 532 6.82 -4.92 -13.73
CA ARG A 532 6.23 -4.82 -12.39
C ARG A 532 4.98 -3.94 -12.38
N SER A 533 4.11 -4.20 -11.42
CA SER A 533 2.98 -3.30 -11.15
C SER A 533 3.47 -1.94 -10.60
N PRO A 534 2.61 -0.90 -10.59
CA PRO A 534 2.96 0.39 -9.97
C PRO A 534 3.34 0.30 -8.50
N ALA A 535 2.84 -0.74 -7.82
CA ALA A 535 3.19 -1.07 -6.44
C ALA A 535 4.48 -1.90 -6.35
N GLY A 536 5.32 -1.94 -7.40
CA GLY A 536 6.57 -2.69 -7.41
C GLY A 536 6.43 -4.21 -7.41
N LYS A 537 5.19 -4.75 -7.43
CA LYS A 537 4.94 -6.19 -7.38
C LYS A 537 5.25 -6.85 -8.71
N ALA A 538 5.88 -8.05 -8.66
CA ALA A 538 6.17 -8.85 -9.84
C ALA A 538 4.92 -9.21 -10.65
N ASP A 539 4.99 -9.10 -11.97
CA ASP A 539 3.97 -9.62 -12.88
C ASP A 539 4.30 -11.06 -13.27
N TYR A 540 3.84 -12.00 -12.46
CA TYR A 540 4.04 -13.43 -12.69
C TYR A 540 3.35 -13.96 -13.96
N ARG A 541 2.29 -13.29 -14.46
CA ARG A 541 1.64 -13.69 -15.72
C ARG A 541 2.53 -13.36 -16.91
N TRP A 542 3.04 -12.14 -16.94
CA TRP A 542 4.02 -11.71 -17.92
C TRP A 542 5.25 -12.61 -17.90
N ALA A 543 5.84 -12.84 -16.72
CA ALA A 543 7.03 -13.68 -16.58
C ALA A 543 6.81 -15.12 -17.04
N LYS A 544 5.63 -15.72 -16.77
CA LYS A 544 5.27 -17.05 -17.29
C LYS A 544 5.16 -17.08 -18.82
N ALA A 545 4.57 -16.06 -19.43
CA ALA A 545 4.48 -15.96 -20.89
C ALA A 545 5.88 -15.87 -21.52
N VAL A 546 6.74 -14.95 -21.02
CA VAL A 546 8.13 -14.81 -21.47
C VAL A 546 8.92 -16.10 -21.32
N ALA A 547 8.78 -16.78 -20.17
CA ALA A 547 9.45 -18.03 -19.90
C ALA A 547 8.95 -19.19 -20.80
N ALA A 548 7.68 -19.18 -21.22
CA ALA A 548 7.13 -20.18 -22.12
C ALA A 548 7.58 -19.96 -23.57
N ASP A 549 7.57 -18.72 -24.07
CA ASP A 549 7.92 -18.38 -25.45
C ASP A 549 9.39 -18.68 -25.79
N SER A 550 10.27 -18.61 -24.81
CA SER A 550 11.70 -18.91 -24.98
C SER A 550 12.02 -20.43 -25.12
N THR A 551 11.01 -21.28 -25.13
CA THR A 551 11.15 -22.75 -25.34
C THR A 551 10.89 -23.19 -26.79
N SER A 552 10.52 -22.25 -27.68
CA SER A 552 10.33 -22.50 -29.13
C SER A 552 11.65 -22.16 -29.94
#